data_a87d4929e8da12119178773d5304331e
#
_entry.id   a87d4929e8da12119178773d5304331e
#
_cell.length_a   1.000
_cell.length_b   1.000
_cell.length_c   1.000
_cell.angle_alpha   90.00
_cell.angle_beta   90.00
_cell.angle_gamma   90.00
#
_symmetry.space_group_name_H-M   'P 1'
#
loop_
_entity.id
_entity.type
_entity.pdbx_description
1 polymer ?
#
loop_
_entity_poly.entity_id
_entity_poly.type
_entity_poly.pdbx_seq_one_letter_code
_entity_poly.pdbx_strand_id
1 'polypeptide(L)'
;LLTKDPQKAKHFVRIVSDKALERLISYLDNGTIYHGGKYDKTTRYLSPTILTDVSPDAPVMQEEIFGPIFPVLTFKQIEEVTEFVAKRERPLALYYFGKKGDYILRHTISGGTCINDVIMHIVNHDMPFGGVGNSGMGTYHGKESFMTFSHRRSVVSAPTFVDMPFRYMPYKLFNLIKKMV
;
A
#
# COMPACT_ATOMS: atom_id res chain seq x y z
N LEU A 1 -26.15 -1.34 7.52
CA LEU A 1 -24.97 -1.53 8.34
C LEU A 1 -24.68 -0.33 9.25
N LEU A 2 -24.62 0.88 8.73
CA LEU A 2 -24.67 2.09 9.54
C LEU A 2 -26.13 2.44 9.80
N THR A 3 -26.47 2.76 11.04
CA THR A 3 -27.81 3.24 11.38
C THR A 3 -28.10 4.57 10.65
N LYS A 4 -29.36 5.00 10.60
CA LYS A 4 -29.71 6.33 10.03
C LYS A 4 -28.92 7.47 10.67
N ASP A 5 -28.40 7.27 11.87
CA ASP A 5 -27.54 8.20 12.61
C ASP A 5 -26.22 7.48 13.02
N PRO A 6 -25.15 7.62 12.21
CA PRO A 6 -23.85 6.99 12.51
C PRO A 6 -23.26 7.44 13.84
N GLN A 7 -23.57 8.65 14.32
CA GLN A 7 -23.06 9.15 15.59
C GLN A 7 -23.53 8.31 16.78
N LYS A 8 -24.72 7.73 16.70
CA LYS A 8 -25.33 6.87 17.72
C LYS A 8 -25.01 5.38 17.54
N ALA A 9 -24.36 5.01 16.44
CA ALA A 9 -24.03 3.62 16.18
C ALA A 9 -22.92 3.13 17.13
N LYS A 10 -23.19 2.06 17.88
CA LYS A 10 -22.24 1.48 18.86
C LYS A 10 -20.93 1.01 18.23
N HIS A 11 -20.97 0.63 16.93
CA HIS A 11 -19.82 0.10 16.18
C HIS A 11 -19.07 1.17 15.41
N PHE A 12 -19.53 2.41 15.38
CA PHE A 12 -18.84 3.48 14.70
C PHE A 12 -17.81 4.11 15.65
N VAL A 13 -16.55 3.84 15.39
CA VAL A 13 -15.43 4.31 16.21
C VAL A 13 -15.26 5.83 16.17
N ARG A 14 -14.54 6.37 17.14
CA ARG A 14 -14.20 7.79 17.22
C ARG A 14 -12.78 8.04 16.74
N ILE A 15 -12.50 9.27 16.33
CA ILE A 15 -11.15 9.66 15.92
C ILE A 15 -10.22 9.59 17.14
N VAL A 16 -9.01 9.07 16.91
CA VAL A 16 -8.07 8.70 17.99
C VAL A 16 -7.63 9.86 18.86
N SER A 17 -7.51 11.07 18.30
CA SER A 17 -7.09 12.27 19.03
C SER A 17 -7.72 13.53 18.49
N ASP A 18 -7.72 14.60 19.29
CA ASP A 18 -8.24 15.90 18.86
C ASP A 18 -7.44 16.49 17.71
N LYS A 19 -6.10 16.34 17.74
CA LYS A 19 -5.22 16.73 16.65
C LYS A 19 -5.56 16.03 15.33
N ALA A 20 -5.83 14.73 15.37
CA ALA A 20 -6.26 13.97 14.19
C ALA A 20 -7.62 14.43 13.70
N LEU A 21 -8.56 14.72 14.60
CA LEU A 21 -9.86 15.26 14.22
C LEU A 21 -9.74 16.64 13.56
N GLU A 22 -8.94 17.55 14.10
CA GLU A 22 -8.73 18.88 13.53
C GLU A 22 -8.14 18.80 12.12
N ARG A 23 -7.16 17.92 11.90
CA ARG A 23 -6.63 17.65 10.57
C ARG A 23 -7.72 17.14 9.60
N LEU A 24 -8.52 16.19 10.04
CA LEU A 24 -9.61 15.67 9.22
C LEU A 24 -10.70 16.72 8.93
N ILE A 25 -11.02 17.58 9.89
CA ILE A 25 -11.96 18.68 9.67
C ILE A 25 -11.43 19.64 8.60
N SER A 26 -10.13 19.96 8.60
CA SER A 26 -9.55 20.84 7.58
C SER A 26 -9.63 20.26 6.16
N TYR A 27 -9.75 18.94 6.02
CA TYR A 27 -9.93 18.31 4.70
C TYR A 27 -11.33 18.47 4.13
N LEU A 28 -12.33 18.82 4.95
CA LEU A 28 -13.69 19.03 4.47
C LEU A 28 -13.80 20.21 3.47
N ASP A 29 -12.86 21.14 3.55
CA ASP A 29 -12.78 22.30 2.63
C ASP A 29 -12.01 21.99 1.33
N ASN A 30 -11.52 20.75 1.15
CA ASN A 30 -10.73 20.38 -0.03
C ASN A 30 -11.54 19.98 -1.25
N GLY A 31 -12.87 20.01 -1.16
CA GLY A 31 -13.77 19.68 -2.25
C GLY A 31 -15.22 19.97 -1.87
N THR A 32 -16.14 19.54 -2.70
CA THR A 32 -17.57 19.63 -2.44
C THR A 32 -18.02 18.46 -1.56
N ILE A 33 -18.65 18.74 -0.42
CA ILE A 33 -19.24 17.69 0.43
C ILE A 33 -20.48 17.15 -0.27
N TYR A 34 -20.37 15.96 -0.85
CA TYR A 34 -21.51 15.26 -1.46
C TYR A 34 -22.38 14.58 -0.39
N HIS A 35 -21.75 14.03 0.66
CA HIS A 35 -22.44 13.38 1.77
C HIS A 35 -21.62 13.52 3.06
N GLY A 36 -22.27 13.61 4.20
CA GLY A 36 -21.63 13.65 5.51
C GLY A 36 -21.20 15.04 5.95
N GLY A 37 -19.92 15.24 6.30
CA GLY A 37 -19.35 16.52 6.73
C GLY A 37 -19.71 16.95 8.16
N LYS A 38 -20.49 16.16 8.90
CA LYS A 38 -20.87 16.48 10.29
C LYS A 38 -19.81 16.01 11.25
N TYR A 39 -19.46 16.84 12.22
CA TYR A 39 -18.50 16.47 13.26
C TYR A 39 -18.93 16.99 14.64
N ASP A 40 -18.38 16.39 15.66
CA ASP A 40 -18.52 16.81 17.06
C ASP A 40 -17.16 16.70 17.74
N LYS A 41 -16.58 17.85 18.08
CA LYS A 41 -15.27 17.91 18.72
C LYS A 41 -15.26 17.30 20.13
N THR A 42 -16.37 17.37 20.85
CA THR A 42 -16.43 16.87 22.23
C THR A 42 -16.35 15.35 22.31
N THR A 43 -16.90 14.67 21.31
CA THR A 43 -16.91 13.21 21.22
C THR A 43 -15.90 12.66 20.20
N ARG A 44 -15.13 13.53 19.55
CA ARG A 44 -14.24 13.19 18.43
C ARG A 44 -14.95 12.43 17.32
N TYR A 45 -16.17 12.81 17.05
CA TYR A 45 -16.96 12.25 15.96
C TYR A 45 -16.71 13.00 14.65
N LEU A 46 -16.56 12.25 13.58
CA LEU A 46 -16.66 12.72 12.21
C LEU A 46 -17.50 11.72 11.42
N SER A 47 -18.54 12.20 10.77
CA SER A 47 -19.41 11.34 9.96
C SER A 47 -18.67 10.76 8.76
N PRO A 48 -19.08 9.58 8.25
CA PRO A 48 -18.68 9.15 6.92
C PRO A 48 -18.95 10.25 5.90
N THR A 49 -17.91 10.68 5.19
CA THR A 49 -17.96 11.85 4.31
C THR A 49 -17.46 11.51 2.93
N ILE A 50 -18.20 11.90 1.91
CA ILE A 50 -17.79 11.80 0.51
C ILE A 50 -17.51 13.20 0.00
N LEU A 51 -16.32 13.42 -0.52
CA LEU A 51 -15.92 14.65 -1.18
C LEU A 51 -15.85 14.44 -2.70
N THR A 52 -16.44 15.35 -3.46
CA THR A 52 -16.31 15.42 -4.93
C THR A 52 -15.58 16.70 -5.31
N ASP A 53 -15.25 16.85 -6.59
CA ASP A 53 -14.54 18.02 -7.11
C ASP A 53 -13.21 18.31 -6.38
N VAL A 54 -12.57 17.25 -5.89
CA VAL A 54 -11.30 17.34 -5.16
C VAL A 54 -10.17 17.53 -6.16
N SER A 55 -9.35 18.56 -5.93
CA SER A 55 -8.09 18.70 -6.70
C SER A 55 -7.16 17.54 -6.41
N PRO A 56 -6.49 16.96 -7.42
CA PRO A 56 -5.44 15.97 -7.22
C PRO A 56 -4.30 16.44 -6.30
N ASP A 57 -4.08 17.73 -6.19
CA ASP A 57 -3.03 18.34 -5.37
C ASP A 57 -3.53 18.86 -4.02
N ALA A 58 -4.81 18.66 -3.70
CA ALA A 58 -5.38 19.05 -2.42
C ALA A 58 -4.71 18.32 -1.24
N PRO A 59 -4.61 18.94 -0.06
CA PRO A 59 -4.01 18.32 1.13
C PRO A 59 -4.55 16.92 1.46
N VAL A 60 -5.85 16.69 1.29
CA VAL A 60 -6.49 15.37 1.50
C VAL A 60 -5.95 14.27 0.59
N MET A 61 -5.28 14.63 -0.53
CA MET A 61 -4.70 13.70 -1.50
C MET A 61 -3.18 13.51 -1.32
N GLN A 62 -2.55 14.17 -0.35
CA GLN A 62 -1.10 14.18 -0.18
C GLN A 62 -0.60 13.26 0.94
N GLU A 63 -1.48 12.84 1.84
CA GLU A 63 -1.14 11.95 2.94
C GLU A 63 -2.26 10.93 3.21
N GLU A 64 -1.96 9.90 3.99
CA GLU A 64 -2.97 8.92 4.40
C GLU A 64 -4.02 9.57 5.31
N ILE A 65 -5.28 9.46 4.93
CA ILE A 65 -6.38 10.17 5.58
C ILE A 65 -6.59 9.72 7.04
N PHE A 66 -6.50 8.42 7.32
CA PHE A 66 -6.79 7.83 8.64
C PHE A 66 -8.09 8.32 9.26
N GLY A 67 -9.15 8.40 8.44
CA GLY A 67 -10.46 8.87 8.88
C GLY A 67 -11.56 8.56 7.88
N PRO A 68 -12.81 8.84 8.23
CA PRO A 68 -13.97 8.47 7.43
C PRO A 68 -14.27 9.46 6.29
N ILE A 69 -13.23 9.96 5.61
CA ILE A 69 -13.34 10.84 4.44
C ILE A 69 -12.93 10.06 3.21
N PHE A 70 -13.76 10.11 2.18
CA PHE A 70 -13.58 9.43 0.92
C PHE A 70 -13.60 10.43 -0.23
N PRO A 71 -12.43 10.91 -0.69
CA PRO A 71 -12.35 11.75 -1.88
C PRO A 71 -12.61 10.93 -3.14
N VAL A 72 -13.46 11.44 -4.03
CA VAL A 72 -13.87 10.81 -5.28
C VAL A 72 -13.40 11.66 -6.45
N LEU A 73 -12.58 11.07 -7.31
CA LEU A 73 -12.16 11.65 -8.57
C LEU A 73 -12.80 10.85 -9.72
N THR A 74 -13.15 11.54 -10.79
CA THR A 74 -13.73 10.91 -11.98
C THR A 74 -12.68 10.79 -13.09
N PHE A 75 -12.82 9.79 -13.93
CA PHE A 75 -11.96 9.57 -15.10
C PHE A 75 -12.82 9.14 -16.29
N LYS A 76 -12.28 9.30 -17.49
CA LYS A 76 -12.93 8.87 -18.74
C LYS A 76 -12.32 7.57 -19.26
N GLN A 77 -11.01 7.44 -19.16
CA GLN A 77 -10.26 6.27 -19.62
C GLN A 77 -9.46 5.67 -18.47
N ILE A 78 -9.33 4.35 -18.47
CA ILE A 78 -8.61 3.63 -17.40
C ILE A 78 -7.13 3.99 -17.35
N GLU A 79 -6.56 4.42 -18.46
CA GLU A 79 -5.19 4.89 -18.60
C GLU A 79 -4.91 6.11 -17.72
N GLU A 80 -5.88 7.03 -17.60
CA GLU A 80 -5.79 8.19 -16.70
C GLU A 80 -5.59 7.76 -15.24
N VAL A 81 -6.26 6.67 -14.83
CA VAL A 81 -6.14 6.13 -13.48
C VAL A 81 -4.75 5.54 -13.24
N THR A 82 -4.24 4.75 -14.19
CA THR A 82 -2.92 4.14 -14.04
C THR A 82 -1.79 5.17 -14.07
N GLU A 83 -1.91 6.22 -14.90
CA GLU A 83 -0.98 7.34 -14.89
C GLU A 83 -1.06 8.14 -13.58
N PHE A 84 -2.27 8.36 -13.07
CA PHE A 84 -2.47 9.04 -11.79
C PHE A 84 -1.80 8.30 -10.64
N VAL A 85 -1.95 6.98 -10.56
CA VAL A 85 -1.33 6.14 -9.55
C VAL A 85 0.20 6.11 -9.73
N ALA A 86 0.68 6.01 -10.97
CA ALA A 86 2.12 5.93 -11.27
C ALA A 86 2.90 7.20 -10.90
N LYS A 87 2.24 8.36 -10.95
CA LYS A 87 2.83 9.67 -10.58
C LYS A 87 2.89 9.92 -9.08
N ARG A 88 2.30 9.04 -8.27
CA ARG A 88 2.22 9.14 -6.82
C ARG A 88 3.04 8.08 -6.12
N GLU A 89 3.17 8.23 -4.83
CA GLU A 89 3.75 7.20 -3.99
C GLU A 89 2.95 5.90 -4.08
N ARG A 90 3.66 4.79 -4.03
CA ARG A 90 3.06 3.46 -4.19
C ARG A 90 2.20 3.14 -2.99
N PRO A 91 0.89 2.87 -3.17
CA PRO A 91 -0.01 2.63 -2.06
C PRO A 91 0.28 1.27 -1.40
N LEU A 92 -0.06 1.17 -0.11
CA LEU A 92 -0.04 -0.10 0.61
C LEU A 92 -1.03 -1.10 0.01
N ALA A 93 -2.21 -0.63 -0.37
CA ALA A 93 -3.25 -1.46 -0.97
C ALA A 93 -3.92 -0.76 -2.15
N LEU A 94 -4.29 -1.55 -3.16
CA LEU A 94 -5.05 -1.12 -4.32
C LEU A 94 -6.27 -2.04 -4.49
N TYR A 95 -7.44 -1.45 -4.64
CA TYR A 95 -8.68 -2.17 -4.89
C TYR A 95 -9.26 -1.77 -6.22
N TYR A 96 -9.53 -2.74 -7.08
CA TYR A 96 -10.11 -2.50 -8.39
C TYR A 96 -11.42 -3.29 -8.54
N PHE A 97 -12.46 -2.61 -8.99
CA PHE A 97 -13.73 -3.22 -9.32
C PHE A 97 -14.00 -3.09 -10.81
N GLY A 98 -14.07 -4.20 -11.52
CA GLY A 98 -14.32 -4.24 -12.94
C GLY A 98 -13.72 -5.43 -13.65
N LYS A 99 -13.72 -5.39 -14.98
CA LYS A 99 -13.28 -6.50 -15.85
C LYS A 99 -11.84 -6.40 -16.35
N LYS A 100 -11.14 -5.28 -16.11
CA LYS A 100 -9.79 -5.03 -16.59
C LYS A 100 -8.72 -5.24 -15.51
N GLY A 101 -8.89 -6.21 -14.60
CA GLY A 101 -7.96 -6.48 -13.50
C GLY A 101 -6.53 -6.72 -13.97
N ASP A 102 -6.33 -7.53 -15.01
CA ASP A 102 -5.01 -7.79 -15.58
C ASP A 102 -4.31 -6.54 -16.10
N TYR A 103 -5.07 -5.61 -16.66
CA TYR A 103 -4.53 -4.34 -17.11
C TYR A 103 -4.02 -3.52 -15.91
N ILE A 104 -4.81 -3.42 -14.85
CA ILE A 104 -4.43 -2.73 -13.61
C ILE A 104 -3.16 -3.33 -13.02
N LEU A 105 -3.09 -4.65 -12.88
CA LEU A 105 -1.93 -5.36 -12.31
C LEU A 105 -0.63 -5.12 -13.10
N ARG A 106 -0.73 -4.97 -14.42
CA ARG A 106 0.46 -4.71 -15.27
C ARG A 106 0.91 -3.25 -15.28
N HIS A 107 0.03 -2.30 -14.95
CA HIS A 107 0.31 -0.86 -15.09
C HIS A 107 0.36 -0.12 -13.74
N THR A 108 0.20 -0.82 -12.63
CA THR A 108 0.30 -0.24 -11.28
C THR A 108 1.20 -1.06 -10.38
N ILE A 109 1.74 -0.42 -9.34
CA ILE A 109 2.50 -1.08 -8.28
C ILE A 109 1.89 -0.69 -6.95
N SER A 110 1.59 -1.69 -6.12
CA SER A 110 1.10 -1.52 -4.74
C SER A 110 1.69 -2.60 -3.84
N GLY A 111 1.57 -2.46 -2.54
CA GLY A 111 1.93 -3.50 -1.57
C GLY A 111 1.07 -4.76 -1.76
N GLY A 112 -0.24 -4.58 -1.85
CA GLY A 112 -1.19 -5.65 -2.17
C GLY A 112 -2.33 -5.16 -3.05
N THR A 113 -2.99 -6.08 -3.76
CA THR A 113 -4.12 -5.73 -4.64
C THR A 113 -5.26 -6.72 -4.45
N CYS A 114 -6.51 -6.21 -4.41
CA CYS A 114 -7.70 -7.05 -4.60
C CYS A 114 -8.45 -6.64 -5.87
N ILE A 115 -8.89 -7.61 -6.63
CA ILE A 115 -9.74 -7.42 -7.81
C ILE A 115 -11.15 -7.86 -7.45
N ASN A 116 -12.11 -6.94 -7.59
CA ASN A 116 -13.53 -7.11 -7.24
C ASN A 116 -13.76 -7.47 -5.75
N ASP A 117 -12.83 -7.08 -4.90
CA ASP A 117 -12.91 -7.27 -3.46
C ASP A 117 -12.09 -6.22 -2.72
N VAL A 118 -12.18 -6.18 -1.39
CA VAL A 118 -11.39 -5.32 -0.51
C VAL A 118 -10.85 -6.14 0.66
N ILE A 119 -9.69 -5.76 1.20
CA ILE A 119 -9.12 -6.28 2.46
C ILE A 119 -8.67 -7.75 2.39
N MET A 120 -9.23 -8.60 1.54
CA MET A 120 -8.98 -10.05 1.55
C MET A 120 -7.51 -10.45 1.40
N HIS A 121 -6.68 -9.62 0.78
CA HIS A 121 -5.23 -9.85 0.68
C HIS A 121 -4.51 -9.78 2.04
N ILE A 122 -5.06 -9.08 3.06
CA ILE A 122 -4.50 -9.04 4.42
C ILE A 122 -5.06 -10.14 5.31
N VAL A 123 -6.27 -10.63 5.02
CA VAL A 123 -6.92 -11.68 5.81
C VAL A 123 -6.30 -13.05 5.57
N ASN A 124 -5.79 -13.28 4.37
CA ASN A 124 -5.14 -14.54 4.03
C ASN A 124 -3.69 -14.55 4.54
N HIS A 125 -3.42 -15.29 5.61
CA HIS A 125 -2.11 -15.39 6.25
C HIS A 125 -1.06 -16.18 5.44
N ASP A 126 -1.44 -16.84 4.36
CA ASP A 126 -0.52 -17.50 3.44
C ASP A 126 0.00 -16.55 2.34
N MET A 127 -0.58 -15.35 2.25
CA MET A 127 -0.15 -14.32 1.31
C MET A 127 0.78 -13.31 2.01
N PRO A 128 1.84 -12.85 1.33
CA PRO A 128 2.68 -11.78 1.86
C PRO A 128 1.88 -10.48 2.00
N PHE A 129 2.05 -9.80 3.11
CA PHE A 129 1.48 -8.47 3.33
C PHE A 129 2.59 -7.47 3.66
N GLY A 130 2.65 -6.38 2.93
CA GLY A 130 3.63 -5.32 3.13
C GLY A 130 3.53 -4.25 2.05
N GLY A 131 4.17 -3.12 2.29
CA GLY A 131 4.20 -1.98 1.37
C GLY A 131 5.37 -2.00 0.40
N VAL A 132 5.44 -0.99 -0.44
CA VAL A 132 6.52 -0.75 -1.41
C VAL A 132 6.96 0.70 -1.36
N GLY A 133 8.24 0.97 -1.15
CA GLY A 133 8.76 2.33 -1.01
C GLY A 133 8.22 2.99 0.26
N ASN A 134 7.54 4.13 0.14
CA ASN A 134 7.05 4.87 1.30
C ASN A 134 5.88 4.18 2.02
N SER A 135 5.15 3.28 1.36
CA SER A 135 4.11 2.50 2.03
C SER A 135 4.64 1.34 2.88
N GLY A 136 5.93 1.00 2.79
CA GLY A 136 6.56 0.00 3.64
C GLY A 136 7.78 -0.67 3.00
N MET A 137 8.51 -1.44 3.81
CA MET A 137 9.64 -2.27 3.40
C MET A 137 9.47 -3.68 3.95
N GLY A 138 9.71 -4.68 3.10
CA GLY A 138 9.54 -6.08 3.46
C GLY A 138 8.08 -6.50 3.55
N THR A 139 7.90 -7.77 3.88
CA THR A 139 6.58 -8.39 3.98
C THR A 139 6.52 -9.31 5.20
N TYR A 140 5.32 -9.55 5.70
CA TYR A 140 5.09 -10.51 6.76
C TYR A 140 3.85 -11.37 6.43
N HIS A 141 3.43 -12.22 7.30
CA HIS A 141 2.53 -13.36 7.25
C HIS A 141 3.24 -14.67 6.90
N GLY A 142 2.85 -15.73 7.58
CA GLY A 142 3.30 -17.10 7.34
C GLY A 142 4.79 -17.24 7.10
N LYS A 143 5.16 -17.82 5.98
CA LYS A 143 6.55 -18.04 5.56
C LYS A 143 7.35 -16.73 5.44
N GLU A 144 6.73 -15.64 5.00
CA GLU A 144 7.42 -14.37 4.81
C GLU A 144 7.90 -13.78 6.14
N SER A 145 7.11 -13.92 7.21
CA SER A 145 7.56 -13.53 8.56
C SER A 145 8.80 -14.30 8.96
N PHE A 146 8.80 -15.63 8.77
CA PHE A 146 9.98 -16.46 9.06
C PHE A 146 11.21 -16.01 8.26
N MET A 147 11.03 -15.76 6.96
CA MET A 147 12.13 -15.32 6.09
C MET A 147 12.66 -13.93 6.46
N THR A 148 11.77 -13.01 6.84
CA THR A 148 12.13 -11.64 7.23
C THR A 148 12.97 -11.61 8.52
N PHE A 149 12.64 -12.47 9.49
CA PHE A 149 13.36 -12.56 10.78
C PHE A 149 14.47 -13.61 10.80
N SER A 150 14.79 -14.23 9.66
CA SER A 150 15.80 -15.26 9.54
C SER A 150 16.99 -14.82 8.71
N HIS A 151 18.20 -15.16 9.14
CA HIS A 151 19.41 -14.96 8.34
C HIS A 151 19.64 -16.16 7.41
N ARG A 152 19.73 -15.92 6.12
CA ARG A 152 20.15 -16.94 5.14
C ARG A 152 21.67 -16.97 5.05
N ARG A 153 22.28 -18.09 5.39
CA ARG A 153 23.71 -18.30 5.29
C ARG A 153 24.02 -19.17 4.08
N SER A 154 24.83 -18.68 3.16
CA SER A 154 25.36 -19.49 2.08
C SER A 154 26.48 -20.39 2.63
N VAL A 155 26.42 -21.66 2.30
CA VAL A 155 27.45 -22.64 2.67
C VAL A 155 27.93 -23.35 1.41
N VAL A 156 29.23 -23.27 1.14
CA VAL A 156 29.87 -24.02 0.07
C VAL A 156 30.81 -25.06 0.73
N SER A 157 30.58 -26.33 0.43
CA SER A 157 31.46 -27.41 0.86
C SER A 157 32.20 -27.91 -0.37
N ALA A 158 33.51 -27.82 -0.36
CA ALA A 158 34.38 -28.37 -1.40
C ALA A 158 35.15 -29.57 -0.86
N PRO A 159 35.42 -30.61 -1.68
CA PRO A 159 36.27 -31.72 -1.28
C PRO A 159 37.71 -31.22 -1.07
N THR A 160 38.37 -31.74 -0.05
CA THR A 160 39.74 -31.32 0.37
C THR A 160 40.82 -31.76 -0.60
N PHE A 161 40.54 -32.74 -1.46
CA PHE A 161 41.50 -33.29 -2.42
C PHE A 161 41.42 -32.58 -3.81
N VAL A 162 40.52 -31.65 -3.99
CA VAL A 162 40.39 -30.84 -5.23
C VAL A 162 40.72 -29.39 -4.92
N ASP A 163 41.86 -28.95 -5.45
CA ASP A 163 42.20 -27.53 -5.42
C ASP A 163 42.18 -26.96 -6.84
N MET A 164 41.60 -25.78 -6.96
CA MET A 164 41.40 -25.14 -8.27
C MET A 164 42.45 -24.05 -8.46
N PRO A 165 43.44 -24.25 -9.36
CA PRO A 165 44.57 -23.33 -9.55
C PRO A 165 44.18 -21.89 -9.88
N PHE A 166 43.00 -21.67 -10.44
CA PHE A 166 42.49 -20.32 -10.76
C PHE A 166 42.11 -19.45 -9.54
N ARG A 167 42.09 -20.05 -8.35
CA ARG A 167 41.87 -19.32 -7.08
C ARG A 167 43.11 -18.54 -6.63
N TYR A 168 44.28 -18.85 -7.18
CA TYR A 168 45.56 -18.28 -6.75
C TYR A 168 46.19 -17.40 -7.79
N MET A 169 46.98 -16.42 -7.35
CA MET A 169 47.79 -15.62 -8.23
C MET A 169 48.97 -16.41 -8.86
N PRO A 170 49.38 -16.11 -10.09
CA PRO A 170 48.71 -15.21 -11.05
C PRO A 170 47.47 -15.85 -11.66
N TYR A 171 46.38 -15.06 -11.75
CA TYR A 171 45.06 -15.52 -12.22
C TYR A 171 45.05 -15.86 -13.71
N LYS A 172 45.74 -16.90 -14.13
CA LYS A 172 45.96 -17.30 -15.54
C LYS A 172 44.66 -17.57 -16.31
N LEU A 173 43.56 -17.89 -15.61
CA LEU A 173 42.27 -18.23 -16.21
C LEU A 173 41.19 -17.17 -15.95
N PHE A 174 41.57 -15.94 -15.59
CA PHE A 174 40.60 -14.86 -15.25
C PHE A 174 39.57 -14.61 -16.36
N ASN A 175 40.02 -14.63 -17.63
CA ASN A 175 39.11 -14.44 -18.77
C ASN A 175 38.09 -15.58 -18.95
N LEU A 176 38.41 -16.79 -18.48
CA LEU A 176 37.51 -17.93 -18.50
C LEU A 176 36.47 -17.79 -17.41
N ILE A 177 36.89 -17.41 -16.22
CA ILE A 177 36.00 -17.21 -15.05
C ILE A 177 34.99 -16.07 -15.34
N LYS A 178 35.46 -14.97 -15.97
CA LYS A 178 34.60 -13.84 -16.33
C LYS A 178 33.46 -14.21 -17.31
N LYS A 179 33.59 -15.30 -18.05
CA LYS A 179 32.54 -15.81 -18.94
C LYS A 179 31.55 -16.75 -18.25
N MET A 180 31.84 -17.19 -17.00
CA MET A 180 31.00 -18.11 -16.23
C MET A 180 30.11 -17.38 -15.20
N VAL A 181 30.36 -16.10 -14.97
CA VAL A 181 29.57 -15.19 -14.16
C VAL A 181 28.82 -14.20 -15.07
#